data_9ff3bc03066e83f87062b30951214b21
#
_entry.id   9ff3bc03066e83f87062b30951214b21
#
_cell.length_a   1.000
_cell.length_b   1.000
_cell.length_c   1.000
_cell.angle_alpha   90.00
_cell.angle_beta   90.00
_cell.angle_gamma   90.00
#
_symmetry.space_group_name_H-M   'P 1'
#
loop_
_entity.id
_entity.type
_entity.pdbx_description
1 polymer ?
#
loop_
_entity_poly.entity_id
_entity_poly.type
_entity_poly.pdbx_seq_one_letter_code
_entity_poly.pdbx_strand_id
1 'polypeptide(L)'
;MAFTLPELPYAQTALEDVVKQAGPGPVFNNAAQIWNHTFYWKSMAPSAGGKPSGELEQAISKAFGNFEAFQKAFSDACIGQFGSGWAWLVRKPDGSVGVEKTPNAETPLTGANVPLLVCDVWEHAYYLDRKNDRAAYVAAWWNLVNWKFAAENFTKASKATAGAR
;
A
#
# COMPACT_ATOMS: atom_id res chain seq x y z
N MET A 1 9.91 -17.71 22.57
CA MET A 1 8.45 -17.87 22.45
C MET A 1 7.97 -16.89 21.40
N ALA A 2 7.28 -17.35 20.36
CA ALA A 2 6.66 -16.45 19.38
C ALA A 2 5.38 -15.87 20.02
N PHE A 3 5.26 -14.56 20.04
CA PHE A 3 4.01 -13.90 20.43
C PHE A 3 2.99 -14.09 19.29
N THR A 4 1.89 -14.76 19.59
CA THR A 4 0.76 -14.84 18.67
C THR A 4 -0.23 -13.74 19.07
N LEU A 5 -0.56 -12.86 18.14
CA LEU A 5 -1.63 -11.90 18.38
C LEU A 5 -2.97 -12.66 18.50
N PRO A 6 -3.83 -12.29 19.46
CA PRO A 6 -5.16 -12.89 19.55
C PRO A 6 -5.93 -12.61 18.26
N GLU A 7 -6.77 -13.56 17.85
CA GLU A 7 -7.68 -13.35 16.73
C GLU A 7 -8.64 -12.20 17.04
N LEU A 8 -8.89 -11.37 16.02
CA LEU A 8 -9.88 -10.30 16.16
C LEU A 8 -11.29 -10.92 16.32
N PRO A 9 -12.12 -10.43 17.24
CA PRO A 9 -13.49 -10.92 17.42
C PRO A 9 -14.45 -10.56 16.27
N TYR A 10 -13.92 -10.02 15.17
CA TYR A 10 -14.65 -9.62 13.95
C TYR A 10 -13.77 -9.85 12.72
N ALA A 11 -14.40 -9.99 11.56
CA ALA A 11 -13.69 -10.17 10.30
C ALA A 11 -12.81 -8.95 9.98
N GLN A 12 -11.62 -9.17 9.44
CA GLN A 12 -10.74 -8.06 9.00
C GLN A 12 -11.42 -7.17 7.95
N THR A 13 -12.32 -7.73 7.14
CA THR A 13 -13.14 -7.00 6.16
C THR A 13 -14.15 -6.04 6.81
N ALA A 14 -14.55 -6.26 8.05
CA ALA A 14 -15.42 -5.32 8.78
C ALA A 14 -14.80 -3.92 8.93
N LEU A 15 -13.46 -3.83 9.02
CA LEU A 15 -12.76 -2.54 9.06
C LEU A 15 -12.86 -1.78 7.73
N GLU A 16 -12.89 -2.47 6.59
CA GLU A 16 -13.06 -1.83 5.28
C GLU A 16 -14.40 -1.13 5.17
N ASP A 17 -15.47 -1.76 5.65
CA ASP A 17 -16.81 -1.17 5.64
C ASP A 17 -16.87 0.06 6.55
N VAL A 18 -16.25 0.00 7.74
CA VAL A 18 -16.15 1.14 8.65
C VAL A 18 -15.39 2.29 7.98
N VAL A 19 -14.24 2.02 7.35
CA VAL A 19 -13.44 3.03 6.65
C VAL A 19 -14.23 3.67 5.50
N LYS A 20 -14.97 2.89 4.71
CA LYS A 20 -15.75 3.38 3.56
C LYS A 20 -16.98 4.18 3.98
N GLN A 21 -17.57 3.89 5.13
CA GLN A 21 -18.83 4.47 5.57
C GLN A 21 -18.65 5.59 6.60
N ALA A 22 -17.54 5.57 7.35
CA ALA A 22 -17.26 6.61 8.32
C ALA A 22 -16.90 7.92 7.60
N GLY A 23 -17.63 8.99 7.92
CA GLY A 23 -17.23 10.35 7.54
C GLY A 23 -15.96 10.79 8.28
N PRO A 24 -15.36 11.94 7.90
CA PRO A 24 -14.18 12.49 8.58
C PRO A 24 -14.35 12.56 10.09
N GLY A 25 -13.36 12.11 10.84
CA GLY A 25 -13.38 12.17 12.30
C GLY A 25 -12.64 11.01 12.98
N PRO A 26 -12.73 10.91 14.32
CA PRO A 26 -11.96 9.93 15.08
C PRO A 26 -12.21 8.47 14.69
N VAL A 27 -13.46 8.11 14.35
CA VAL A 27 -13.79 6.73 13.92
C VAL A 27 -13.06 6.38 12.64
N PHE A 28 -13.16 7.24 11.62
CA PHE A 28 -12.42 7.08 10.38
C PHE A 28 -10.92 7.00 10.63
N ASN A 29 -10.35 7.97 11.34
CA ASN A 29 -8.91 8.03 11.55
C ASN A 29 -8.37 6.74 12.18
N ASN A 30 -9.03 6.24 13.23
CA ASN A 30 -8.59 5.02 13.90
C ASN A 30 -8.77 3.77 13.02
N ALA A 31 -9.92 3.61 12.38
CA ALA A 31 -10.19 2.47 11.51
C ALA A 31 -9.24 2.44 10.30
N ALA A 32 -9.04 3.58 9.64
CA ALA A 32 -8.15 3.71 8.50
C ALA A 32 -6.68 3.45 8.90
N GLN A 33 -6.22 3.95 10.04
CA GLN A 33 -4.87 3.65 10.54
C GLN A 33 -4.67 2.16 10.80
N ILE A 34 -5.63 1.48 11.43
CA ILE A 34 -5.55 0.03 11.65
C ILE A 34 -5.48 -0.70 10.29
N TRP A 35 -6.32 -0.32 9.33
CA TRP A 35 -6.34 -0.93 8.02
C TRP A 35 -5.05 -0.67 7.24
N ASN A 36 -4.59 0.58 7.17
CA ASN A 36 -3.37 0.98 6.47
C ASN A 36 -2.15 0.23 7.00
N HIS A 37 -1.99 0.16 8.33
CA HIS A 37 -0.89 -0.58 8.95
C HIS A 37 -0.99 -2.09 8.72
N THR A 38 -2.19 -2.68 8.79
CA THR A 38 -2.40 -4.09 8.46
C THR A 38 -1.99 -4.39 7.01
N PHE A 39 -2.34 -3.50 6.08
CA PHE A 39 -1.96 -3.61 4.68
C PHE A 39 -0.46 -3.41 4.48
N TYR A 40 0.15 -2.46 5.20
CA TYR A 40 1.60 -2.20 5.17
C TYR A 40 2.42 -3.41 5.63
N TRP A 41 2.05 -4.05 6.74
CA TRP A 41 2.75 -5.25 7.20
C TRP A 41 2.69 -6.39 6.18
N LYS A 42 1.58 -6.55 5.47
CA LYS A 42 1.45 -7.53 4.38
C LYS A 42 2.21 -7.13 3.12
N SER A 43 2.45 -5.84 2.92
CA SER A 43 3.24 -5.30 1.81
C SER A 43 4.73 -5.60 1.93
N MET A 44 5.18 -6.15 3.05
CA MET A 44 6.56 -6.54 3.31
C MET A 44 6.66 -8.02 3.68
N ALA A 45 7.79 -8.63 3.37
CA ALA A 45 8.13 -9.97 3.83
C ALA A 45 9.65 -10.12 4.02
N PRO A 46 10.09 -10.98 4.95
CA PRO A 46 11.50 -11.33 5.09
C PRO A 46 12.05 -11.94 3.79
N SER A 47 13.28 -11.57 3.43
CA SER A 47 13.96 -12.08 2.23
C SER A 47 13.17 -11.91 0.92
N ALA A 48 12.34 -10.87 0.86
CA ALA A 48 11.57 -10.48 -0.31
C ALA A 48 12.33 -9.44 -1.16
N GLY A 49 11.62 -8.51 -1.78
CA GLY A 49 12.21 -7.50 -2.67
C GLY A 49 12.30 -7.96 -4.12
N GLY A 50 13.28 -7.46 -4.87
CA GLY A 50 13.40 -7.75 -6.30
C GLY A 50 12.35 -7.03 -7.15
N LYS A 51 11.81 -7.72 -8.16
CA LYS A 51 10.85 -7.17 -9.13
C LYS A 51 9.55 -7.99 -9.14
N PRO A 52 8.41 -7.39 -9.50
CA PRO A 52 7.19 -8.13 -9.75
C PRO A 52 7.34 -9.05 -10.96
N SER A 53 6.41 -9.99 -11.11
CA SER A 53 6.34 -10.90 -12.26
C SER A 53 4.89 -11.02 -12.76
N GLY A 54 4.71 -11.61 -13.95
CA GLY A 54 3.40 -11.90 -14.52
C GLY A 54 2.58 -10.68 -14.89
N GLU A 55 1.27 -10.72 -14.65
CA GLU A 55 0.34 -9.67 -15.06
C GLU A 55 0.63 -8.31 -14.40
N LEU A 56 1.07 -8.31 -13.15
CA LEU A 56 1.42 -7.08 -12.45
C LEU A 56 2.66 -6.40 -13.06
N GLU A 57 3.68 -7.19 -13.43
CA GLU A 57 4.86 -6.67 -14.14
C GLU A 57 4.47 -6.03 -15.47
N GLN A 58 3.61 -6.70 -16.26
CA GLN A 58 3.12 -6.19 -17.53
C GLN A 58 2.33 -4.89 -17.34
N ALA A 59 1.46 -4.82 -16.33
CA ALA A 59 0.71 -3.62 -16.02
C ALA A 59 1.61 -2.45 -15.61
N ILE A 60 2.63 -2.70 -14.79
CA ILE A 60 3.63 -1.71 -14.39
C ILE A 60 4.43 -1.23 -15.61
N SER A 61 4.92 -2.15 -16.43
CA SER A 61 5.68 -1.82 -17.64
C SER A 61 4.84 -1.01 -18.63
N LYS A 62 3.56 -1.34 -18.77
CA LYS A 62 2.63 -0.56 -19.63
C LYS A 62 2.40 0.86 -19.10
N ALA A 63 2.29 1.03 -17.78
CA ALA A 63 1.98 2.32 -17.17
C ALA A 63 3.19 3.25 -17.06
N PHE A 64 4.39 2.70 -16.82
CA PHE A 64 5.59 3.48 -16.49
C PHE A 64 6.74 3.29 -17.51
N GLY A 65 6.60 2.38 -18.48
CA GLY A 65 7.62 2.03 -19.45
C GLY A 65 8.52 0.87 -18.98
N ASN A 66 8.97 0.88 -17.75
CA ASN A 66 9.76 -0.19 -17.13
C ASN A 66 9.68 -0.15 -15.60
N PHE A 67 10.26 -1.16 -14.95
CA PHE A 67 10.27 -1.26 -13.49
C PHE A 67 11.05 -0.12 -12.82
N GLU A 68 12.17 0.28 -13.37
CA GLU A 68 13.04 1.33 -12.81
C GLU A 68 12.33 2.69 -12.80
N ALA A 69 11.58 3.00 -13.85
CA ALA A 69 10.77 4.21 -13.91
C ALA A 69 9.63 4.18 -12.89
N PHE A 70 8.98 3.03 -12.72
CA PHE A 70 7.99 2.83 -11.65
C PHE A 70 8.63 2.98 -10.27
N GLN A 71 9.75 2.31 -10.01
CA GLN A 71 10.46 2.38 -8.73
C GLN A 71 10.84 3.81 -8.37
N LYS A 72 11.31 4.56 -9.37
CA LYS A 72 11.59 6.00 -9.20
C LYS A 72 10.32 6.78 -8.86
N ALA A 73 9.24 6.62 -9.60
CA ALA A 73 7.98 7.33 -9.37
C ALA A 73 7.39 7.04 -7.99
N PHE A 74 7.44 5.77 -7.55
CA PHE A 74 6.97 5.37 -6.23
C PHE A 74 7.87 5.94 -5.12
N SER A 75 9.19 5.89 -5.30
CA SER A 75 10.15 6.46 -4.34
C SER A 75 9.97 7.98 -4.23
N ASP A 76 9.81 8.68 -5.36
CA ASP A 76 9.54 10.12 -5.38
C ASP A 76 8.24 10.45 -4.65
N ALA A 77 7.20 9.61 -4.80
CA ALA A 77 5.95 9.76 -4.06
C ALA A 77 6.14 9.57 -2.55
N CYS A 78 6.91 8.57 -2.12
CA CYS A 78 7.26 8.37 -0.71
C CYS A 78 7.99 9.57 -0.13
N ILE A 79 9.04 10.02 -0.81
CA ILE A 79 9.90 11.12 -0.34
C ILE A 79 9.14 12.45 -0.39
N GLY A 80 8.37 12.68 -1.45
CA GLY A 80 7.62 13.90 -1.68
C GLY A 80 6.27 13.98 -0.95
N GLN A 81 5.89 12.98 -0.14
CA GLN A 81 4.72 13.11 0.73
C GLN A 81 5.04 14.09 1.85
N PHE A 82 4.34 15.23 1.84
CA PHE A 82 4.53 16.24 2.88
C PHE A 82 3.95 15.77 4.22
N GLY A 83 4.76 15.82 5.27
CA GLY A 83 4.36 15.35 6.60
C GLY A 83 4.14 13.84 6.66
N SER A 84 3.24 13.42 7.53
CA SER A 84 2.86 12.03 7.73
C SER A 84 1.92 11.56 6.62
N GLY A 85 2.06 10.31 6.20
CA GLY A 85 1.19 9.74 5.18
C GLY A 85 1.72 8.43 4.61
N TRP A 86 1.29 8.14 3.40
CA TRP A 86 1.44 6.84 2.73
C TRP A 86 1.68 7.06 1.24
N ALA A 87 2.45 6.17 0.63
CA ALA A 87 2.53 6.06 -0.82
C ALA A 87 2.04 4.68 -1.26
N TRP A 88 1.20 4.65 -2.28
CA TRP A 88 0.46 3.49 -2.74
C TRP A 88 0.76 3.16 -4.20
N LEU A 89 0.92 1.87 -4.51
CA LEU A 89 0.64 1.36 -5.85
C LEU A 89 -0.84 0.97 -5.87
N VAL A 90 -1.58 1.50 -6.83
CA VAL A 90 -3.02 1.25 -6.97
C VAL A 90 -3.37 0.74 -8.35
N ARG A 91 -4.49 -0.02 -8.44
CA ARG A 91 -5.17 -0.31 -9.68
C ARG A 91 -6.33 0.65 -9.85
N LYS A 92 -6.38 1.31 -10.99
CA LYS A 92 -7.44 2.26 -11.35
C LYS A 92 -8.67 1.54 -11.93
N PRO A 93 -9.83 2.20 -12.01
CA PRO A 93 -11.05 1.60 -12.59
C PRO A 93 -10.90 1.15 -14.04
N ASP A 94 -10.05 1.81 -14.83
CA ASP A 94 -9.74 1.44 -16.21
C ASP A 94 -8.81 0.22 -16.34
N GLY A 95 -8.37 -0.34 -15.21
CA GLY A 95 -7.49 -1.49 -15.15
C GLY A 95 -6.00 -1.16 -15.18
N SER A 96 -5.62 0.08 -15.46
CA SER A 96 -4.23 0.53 -15.38
C SER A 96 -3.76 0.59 -13.92
N VAL A 97 -2.44 0.67 -13.72
CA VAL A 97 -1.86 0.92 -12.40
C VAL A 97 -1.30 2.33 -12.30
N GLY A 98 -1.18 2.82 -11.08
CA GLY A 98 -0.64 4.15 -10.81
C GLY A 98 -0.08 4.27 -9.41
N VAL A 99 0.64 5.35 -9.17
CA VAL A 99 1.15 5.73 -7.85
C VAL A 99 0.31 6.89 -7.33
N GLU A 100 -0.11 6.82 -6.06
CA GLU A 100 -0.78 7.92 -5.36
C GLU A 100 -0.22 8.10 -3.95
N LYS A 101 -0.50 9.26 -3.36
CA LYS A 101 -0.13 9.60 -1.98
C LYS A 101 -1.36 9.98 -1.21
N THR A 102 -1.41 9.59 0.05
CA THR A 102 -2.46 10.02 0.99
C THR A 102 -1.85 10.57 2.27
N PRO A 103 -2.32 11.74 2.76
CA PRO A 103 -1.85 12.28 4.02
C PRO A 103 -2.50 11.60 5.22
N ASN A 104 -1.83 11.64 6.37
CA ASN A 104 -2.36 11.23 7.67
C ASN A 104 -2.98 9.82 7.65
N ALA A 105 -4.28 9.70 7.94
CA ALA A 105 -5.02 8.43 7.97
C ALA A 105 -5.69 8.09 6.63
N GLU A 106 -5.66 8.99 5.65
CA GLU A 106 -6.34 8.78 4.37
C GLU A 106 -5.84 7.52 3.64
N THR A 107 -6.72 6.96 2.83
CA THR A 107 -6.52 5.67 2.18
C THR A 107 -7.24 5.61 0.83
N PRO A 108 -6.72 4.88 -0.17
CA PRO A 108 -7.42 4.65 -1.44
C PRO A 108 -8.77 3.94 -1.31
N LEU A 109 -9.05 3.30 -0.16
CA LEU A 109 -10.33 2.61 0.07
C LEU A 109 -11.56 3.52 0.00
N THR A 110 -11.38 4.82 0.24
CA THR A 110 -12.48 5.79 0.18
C THR A 110 -12.72 6.31 -1.24
N GLY A 111 -11.85 5.95 -2.17
CA GLY A 111 -11.93 6.32 -3.58
C GLY A 111 -12.29 5.15 -4.48
N ALA A 112 -12.07 5.34 -5.79
CA ALA A 112 -12.33 4.32 -6.80
C ALA A 112 -11.11 3.41 -7.08
N ASN A 113 -9.94 3.76 -6.58
CA ASN A 113 -8.70 3.01 -6.79
C ASN A 113 -8.58 1.86 -5.80
N VAL A 114 -8.07 0.73 -6.28
CA VAL A 114 -7.85 -0.45 -5.44
C VAL A 114 -6.38 -0.52 -5.03
N PRO A 115 -6.04 -0.49 -3.72
CA PRO A 115 -4.67 -0.58 -3.24
C PRO A 115 -4.06 -1.95 -3.53
N LEU A 116 -2.82 -1.95 -4.02
CA LEU A 116 -2.03 -3.13 -4.35
C LEU A 116 -0.82 -3.30 -3.42
N LEU A 117 -0.17 -2.20 -3.08
CA LEU A 117 1.02 -2.13 -2.24
C LEU A 117 1.07 -0.77 -1.55
N VAL A 118 1.67 -0.69 -0.37
CA VAL A 118 1.82 0.55 0.38
C VAL A 118 3.18 0.65 1.07
N CYS A 119 3.71 1.87 1.13
CA CYS A 119 4.82 2.25 1.98
C CYS A 119 4.35 3.28 3.01
N ASP A 120 4.59 3.02 4.29
CA ASP A 120 4.37 3.95 5.38
C ASP A 120 5.48 5.01 5.37
N VAL A 121 5.11 6.29 5.31
CA VAL A 121 6.07 7.40 5.38
C VAL A 121 5.81 8.35 6.56
N TRP A 122 5.07 7.89 7.55
CA TRP A 122 5.06 8.48 8.88
C TRP A 122 6.47 8.36 9.49
N GLU A 123 6.90 9.35 10.25
CA GLU A 123 8.24 9.32 10.87
C GLU A 123 8.44 8.13 11.81
N HIS A 124 7.40 7.66 12.48
CA HIS A 124 7.51 6.48 13.35
C HIS A 124 7.98 5.22 12.61
N ALA A 125 7.77 5.14 11.28
CA ALA A 125 8.20 3.99 10.49
C ALA A 125 9.73 3.92 10.30
N TYR A 126 10.45 5.03 10.45
CA TYR A 126 11.88 5.06 10.14
C TYR A 126 12.75 5.86 11.13
N TYR A 127 12.18 6.64 12.02
CA TYR A 127 12.96 7.59 12.83
C TYR A 127 13.99 6.91 13.75
N LEU A 128 13.68 5.74 14.31
CA LEU A 128 14.62 5.03 15.19
C LEU A 128 15.92 4.68 14.47
N ASP A 129 15.83 4.20 13.23
CA ASP A 129 16.98 3.72 12.46
C ASP A 129 17.59 4.77 11.53
N ARG A 130 16.78 5.67 10.98
CA ARG A 130 17.15 6.59 9.90
C ARG A 130 17.03 8.07 10.28
N LYS A 131 16.51 8.40 11.44
CA LYS A 131 16.19 9.76 11.87
C LYS A 131 15.29 10.46 10.86
N ASN A 132 15.70 11.58 10.32
CA ASN A 132 14.98 12.34 9.30
C ASN A 132 15.26 11.87 7.85
N ASP A 133 16.09 10.84 7.66
CA ASP A 133 16.47 10.37 6.33
C ASP A 133 15.42 9.39 5.77
N ARG A 134 14.28 9.95 5.32
CA ARG A 134 13.22 9.20 4.65
C ARG A 134 13.72 8.53 3.36
N ALA A 135 14.64 9.15 2.64
CA ALA A 135 15.17 8.59 1.39
C ALA A 135 15.94 7.28 1.64
N ALA A 136 16.79 7.25 2.67
CA ALA A 136 17.50 6.02 3.05
C ALA A 136 16.55 4.92 3.55
N TYR A 137 15.46 5.29 4.23
CA TYR A 137 14.41 4.36 4.61
C TYR A 137 13.72 3.75 3.38
N VAL A 138 13.27 4.57 2.44
CA VAL A 138 12.60 4.10 1.22
C VAL A 138 13.52 3.18 0.41
N ALA A 139 14.80 3.52 0.30
CA ALA A 139 15.79 2.66 -0.37
C ALA A 139 15.92 1.28 0.32
N ALA A 140 15.90 1.23 1.65
CA ALA A 140 15.94 -0.01 2.41
C ALA A 140 14.63 -0.81 2.30
N TRP A 141 13.47 -0.13 2.30
CA TRP A 141 12.15 -0.73 2.20
C TRP A 141 11.97 -1.57 0.91
N TRP A 142 12.57 -1.16 -0.22
CA TRP A 142 12.52 -1.91 -1.47
C TRP A 142 13.04 -3.35 -1.36
N ASN A 143 13.94 -3.64 -0.41
CA ASN A 143 14.45 -4.98 -0.17
C ASN A 143 13.45 -5.90 0.55
N LEU A 144 12.35 -5.35 1.04
CA LEU A 144 11.32 -6.07 1.79
C LEU A 144 10.00 -6.19 1.03
N VAL A 145 9.87 -5.58 -0.15
CA VAL A 145 8.60 -5.53 -0.89
C VAL A 145 8.07 -6.91 -1.21
N ASN A 146 6.86 -7.21 -0.74
CA ASN A 146 6.15 -8.46 -0.97
C ASN A 146 5.37 -8.42 -2.29
N TRP A 147 6.06 -8.68 -3.40
CA TRP A 147 5.46 -8.69 -4.73
C TRP A 147 4.38 -9.74 -4.90
N LYS A 148 4.45 -10.86 -4.16
CA LYS A 148 3.39 -11.88 -4.16
C LYS A 148 2.08 -11.28 -3.66
N PHE A 149 2.10 -10.57 -2.54
CA PHE A 149 0.94 -9.88 -1.99
C PHE A 149 0.37 -8.84 -2.97
N ALA A 150 1.23 -8.03 -3.58
CA ALA A 150 0.81 -7.04 -4.58
C ALA A 150 0.14 -7.68 -5.81
N ALA A 151 0.69 -8.80 -6.31
CA ALA A 151 0.13 -9.54 -7.44
C ALA A 151 -1.21 -10.20 -7.10
N GLU A 152 -1.37 -10.75 -5.89
CA GLU A 152 -2.64 -11.29 -5.41
C GLU A 152 -3.74 -10.22 -5.37
N ASN A 153 -3.42 -9.02 -4.86
CA ASN A 153 -4.34 -7.88 -4.84
C ASN A 153 -4.71 -7.43 -6.25
N PHE A 154 -3.76 -7.38 -7.17
CA PHE A 154 -4.01 -7.05 -8.58
C PHE A 154 -4.96 -8.04 -9.24
N THR A 155 -4.76 -9.34 -9.03
CA THR A 155 -5.63 -10.40 -9.57
C THR A 155 -7.04 -10.34 -8.98
N LYS A 156 -7.19 -10.13 -7.67
CA LYS A 156 -8.50 -9.97 -7.01
C LYS A 156 -9.25 -8.75 -7.57
N ALA A 157 -8.58 -7.62 -7.72
CA ALA A 157 -9.17 -6.41 -8.28
C ALA A 157 -9.60 -6.61 -9.75
N SER A 158 -8.84 -7.38 -10.53
CA SER A 158 -9.17 -7.69 -11.93
C SER A 158 -10.45 -8.54 -12.05
N LYS A 159 -10.61 -9.54 -11.19
CA LYS A 159 -11.80 -10.41 -11.14
C LYS A 159 -13.06 -9.65 -10.72
N ALA A 160 -12.96 -8.77 -9.72
CA ALA A 160 -14.09 -7.95 -9.27
C ALA A 160 -14.64 -7.05 -10.38
N THR A 161 -13.77 -6.48 -11.22
CA THR A 161 -14.18 -5.64 -12.36
C THR A 161 -14.79 -6.47 -13.50
N ALA A 162 -14.35 -7.70 -13.71
CA ALA A 162 -14.91 -8.60 -14.75
C ALA A 162 -16.29 -9.14 -14.40
N GLY A 163 -16.59 -9.35 -13.10
CA GLY A 163 -17.89 -9.84 -12.63
C GLY A 163 -18.97 -8.76 -12.49
N ALA A 164 -18.61 -7.48 -12.63
CA ALA A 164 -19.53 -6.33 -12.56
C ALA A 164 -20.02 -5.84 -13.94
N ARG A 165 -19.68 -6.57 -15.01
CA ARG A 165 -20.17 -6.37 -16.40
C ARG A 165 -21.15 -7.51 -16.75
#